data_a20cfae865c8a1fc18f7014728ba2799
#
_entry.id   a20cfae865c8a1fc18f7014728ba2799
#
_cell.length_a   1.000
_cell.length_b   1.000
_cell.length_c   1.000
_cell.angle_alpha   90.00
_cell.angle_beta   90.00
_cell.angle_gamma   90.00
#
_symmetry.space_group_name_H-M   'P 1'
#
loop_
_entity.id
_entity.type
_entity.pdbx_description
1 polymer ?
#
loop_
_entity_poly.entity_id
_entity_poly.type
_entity_poly.pdbx_seq_one_letter_code
_entity_poly.pdbx_strand_id
1 'polypeptide(L)'
;MTTTRIGRLAALLLVAVLAVAVVALSACGSGSGTAASSSPSAASAAGPITVTDDSGAQVTLDKPATHIVSLAPANTEIAYAIGAGSKMVAGTSYDDYPAEAKALPKIGDFANPNVEKIASYSPDLVLAAGGIQDSLRTKLESLGMTVYVVDPTTYDGAIATIENVGKLAGVESGATAVADKMTAAQQEVQAKVGDLPKATTFLEIYGKPLMTAGTGTFINDMIGIAGGDNIGAQAGKGFPNFSTEVLVKDDPQVYIADSGSMSKPGDIKTRAGFADLTAVKDGHVYVIEDSIIARPGPRLAEGLVALAGMIHPEAAAAQ
;
A
#
# COMPACT_ATOMS: atom_id res chain seq x y z
N MET A 1 -6.77 66.86 -17.47
CA MET A 1 -5.59 67.53 -16.86
C MET A 1 -4.63 66.44 -16.52
N THR A 2 -3.74 66.38 -17.36
CA THR A 2 -2.26 66.59 -17.33
C THR A 2 -1.56 65.37 -16.77
N THR A 3 -1.02 64.52 -17.67
CA THR A 3 0.35 64.55 -18.25
C THR A 3 1.40 64.06 -17.24
N THR A 4 2.28 63.21 -17.52
CA THR A 4 3.31 63.01 -18.53
C THR A 4 4.45 62.37 -17.79
N ARG A 5 5.15 61.45 -18.22
CA ARG A 5 6.23 61.14 -19.22
C ARG A 5 7.31 60.32 -18.51
N ILE A 6 7.68 59.21 -19.07
CA ILE A 6 8.79 58.97 -20.03
C ILE A 6 10.20 59.00 -19.40
N GLY A 7 10.98 57.97 -19.71
CA GLY A 7 12.43 57.97 -19.84
C GLY A 7 13.02 56.63 -19.41
N ARG A 8 13.28 55.65 -20.20
CA ARG A 8 14.26 55.47 -21.31
C ARG A 8 15.70 55.75 -20.92
N LEU A 9 16.49 54.76 -21.15
CA LEU A 9 17.85 54.62 -21.72
C LEU A 9 18.68 53.69 -20.83
N ALA A 10 19.08 52.51 -21.23
CA ALA A 10 19.91 52.05 -22.35
C ALA A 10 21.36 52.58 -22.27
N ALA A 11 22.25 51.66 -22.22
CA ALA A 11 23.61 51.61 -22.84
C ALA A 11 24.51 50.75 -21.95
N LEU A 12 24.95 49.53 -22.34
CA LEU A 12 26.04 49.22 -23.28
C LEU A 12 27.43 49.77 -22.91
N LEU A 13 28.34 48.82 -22.65
CA LEU A 13 29.80 48.84 -23.00
C LEU A 13 30.38 47.58 -22.30
N LEU A 14 30.76 46.51 -22.93
CA LEU A 14 31.73 46.16 -23.99
C LEU A 14 33.13 46.71 -23.74
N VAL A 15 34.11 45.83 -23.61
CA VAL A 15 35.52 45.83 -23.97
C VAL A 15 36.24 44.77 -23.13
N ALA A 16 36.60 43.62 -23.59
CA ALA A 16 37.55 43.12 -24.57
C ALA A 16 39.01 43.16 -24.13
N VAL A 17 39.64 41.98 -24.26
CA VAL A 17 41.02 41.72 -24.73
C VAL A 17 42.11 41.76 -23.65
N LEU A 18 42.88 40.71 -23.38
CA LEU A 18 44.05 40.31 -24.16
C LEU A 18 44.68 39.02 -23.70
N ALA A 19 45.00 38.17 -24.64
CA ALA A 19 45.79 36.97 -24.53
C ALA A 19 47.29 37.26 -24.25
N VAL A 20 47.96 36.39 -23.48
CA VAL A 20 49.41 36.19 -23.64
C VAL A 20 49.70 34.69 -23.61
N ALA A 21 50.15 34.21 -24.76
CA ALA A 21 50.77 32.92 -24.96
C ALA A 21 52.24 33.00 -24.59
N VAL A 22 52.77 32.05 -23.84
CA VAL A 22 54.18 31.74 -23.81
C VAL A 22 54.37 30.24 -24.02
N VAL A 23 55.00 29.95 -25.14
CA VAL A 23 55.53 28.67 -25.57
C VAL A 23 56.89 28.50 -24.91
N ALA A 24 57.16 27.35 -24.31
CA ALA A 24 58.49 26.83 -24.13
C ALA A 24 58.52 25.32 -24.37
N LEU A 25 59.25 24.92 -25.38
CA LEU A 25 59.56 23.59 -25.83
C LEU A 25 60.57 22.89 -24.91
N SER A 26 60.54 21.57 -24.96
CA SER A 26 61.60 20.58 -24.90
C SER A 26 61.92 19.95 -23.54
N ALA A 27 61.63 18.65 -23.46
CA ALA A 27 62.69 17.63 -23.43
C ALA A 27 62.10 16.24 -23.40
N CYS A 28 62.56 15.38 -24.32
CA CYS A 28 62.37 13.96 -24.31
C CYS A 28 62.90 13.29 -23.06
N GLY A 29 62.10 12.38 -22.48
CA GLY A 29 62.52 11.45 -21.44
C GLY A 29 61.66 10.21 -21.50
N SER A 30 62.23 9.14 -22.05
CA SER A 30 61.66 7.78 -22.06
C SER A 30 61.54 7.27 -20.62
N GLY A 31 60.34 6.88 -20.21
CA GLY A 31 60.11 6.27 -18.91
C GLY A 31 58.78 5.54 -18.86
N SER A 32 58.88 4.26 -18.96
CA SER A 32 58.01 3.15 -18.50
C SER A 32 56.58 3.48 -18.09
N GLY A 33 55.62 2.87 -18.79
CA GLY A 33 54.23 2.87 -18.48
C GLY A 33 53.92 2.42 -17.05
N THR A 34 53.27 3.30 -16.31
CA THR A 34 52.50 2.90 -15.13
C THR A 34 51.04 2.94 -15.54
N ALA A 35 50.47 1.74 -15.72
CA ALA A 35 49.06 1.59 -15.86
C ALA A 35 48.39 2.21 -14.64
N ALA A 36 47.64 3.29 -14.84
CA ALA A 36 46.74 3.81 -13.85
C ALA A 36 45.69 2.74 -13.58
N SER A 37 45.90 1.99 -12.50
CA SER A 37 44.87 1.09 -11.94
C SER A 37 43.73 1.99 -11.52
N SER A 38 42.67 2.02 -12.31
CA SER A 38 41.37 2.48 -11.90
C SER A 38 40.88 1.54 -10.80
N SER A 39 41.13 1.90 -9.55
CA SER A 39 40.51 1.26 -8.41
C SER A 39 38.98 1.28 -8.66
N PRO A 40 38.32 0.13 -8.57
CA PRO A 40 36.88 0.15 -8.57
C PRO A 40 36.46 1.02 -7.39
N SER A 41 35.64 2.03 -7.67
CA SER A 41 34.96 2.83 -6.65
C SER A 41 34.30 1.81 -5.71
N ALA A 42 34.80 1.75 -4.48
CA ALA A 42 34.18 0.96 -3.43
C ALA A 42 32.74 1.48 -3.34
N ALA A 43 31.78 0.67 -3.75
CA ALA A 43 30.38 0.90 -3.44
C ALA A 43 30.34 1.09 -1.92
N SER A 44 29.97 2.28 -1.48
CA SER A 44 29.77 2.59 -0.07
C SER A 44 28.84 1.51 0.47
N ALA A 45 29.34 0.67 1.38
CA ALA A 45 28.51 -0.30 2.04
C ALA A 45 27.46 0.51 2.83
N ALA A 46 26.26 0.59 2.30
CA ALA A 46 25.15 1.14 3.05
C ALA A 46 25.07 0.34 4.36
N GLY A 47 24.95 1.06 5.48
CA GLY A 47 24.83 0.41 6.79
C GLY A 47 23.58 -0.47 6.88
N PRO A 48 23.39 -1.16 8.02
CA PRO A 48 22.21 -1.98 8.22
C PRO A 48 20.90 -1.20 7.98
N ILE A 49 19.95 -1.86 7.35
CA ILE A 49 18.61 -1.32 7.09
C ILE A 49 17.74 -1.69 8.28
N THR A 50 17.23 -0.70 9.00
CA THR A 50 16.32 -0.93 10.14
C THR A 50 15.00 -0.20 9.89
N VAL A 51 13.89 -0.91 10.03
CA VAL A 51 12.52 -0.38 9.94
C VAL A 51 11.70 -0.92 11.11
N THR A 52 10.59 -0.26 11.43
CA THR A 52 9.59 -0.78 12.38
C THR A 52 8.46 -1.42 11.60
N ASP A 53 8.10 -2.66 11.92
CA ASP A 53 6.97 -3.36 11.32
C ASP A 53 5.63 -2.95 11.95
N ASP A 54 4.52 -3.42 11.39
CA ASP A 54 3.19 -3.04 11.86
C ASP A 54 2.82 -3.62 13.23
N SER A 55 3.60 -4.58 13.75
CA SER A 55 3.49 -5.05 15.14
C SER A 55 4.23 -4.14 16.14
N GLY A 56 5.00 -3.16 15.64
CA GLY A 56 5.86 -2.29 16.43
C GLY A 56 7.26 -2.86 16.70
N ALA A 57 7.62 -4.01 16.13
CA ALA A 57 8.94 -4.59 16.28
C ALA A 57 9.94 -3.97 15.27
N GLN A 58 11.20 -3.84 15.70
CA GLN A 58 12.28 -3.44 14.79
C GLN A 58 12.79 -4.63 13.99
N VAL A 59 12.82 -4.49 12.69
CA VAL A 59 13.34 -5.46 11.71
C VAL A 59 14.60 -4.89 11.09
N THR A 60 15.72 -5.63 11.18
CA THR A 60 17.01 -5.20 10.69
C THR A 60 17.59 -6.22 9.70
N LEU A 61 18.07 -5.75 8.56
CA LEU A 61 18.84 -6.51 7.58
C LEU A 61 20.19 -5.82 7.37
N ASP A 62 21.28 -6.58 7.31
CA ASP A 62 22.61 -6.05 7.01
C ASP A 62 22.74 -5.54 5.57
N LYS A 63 21.94 -6.02 4.67
CA LYS A 63 21.83 -5.69 3.24
C LYS A 63 20.42 -5.91 2.73
N PRO A 64 20.02 -5.31 1.59
CA PRO A 64 18.73 -5.55 1.00
C PRO A 64 18.44 -7.04 0.75
N ALA A 65 17.20 -7.45 1.02
CA ALA A 65 16.73 -8.81 0.81
C ALA A 65 16.87 -9.25 -0.65
N THR A 66 17.26 -10.49 -0.86
CA THR A 66 17.40 -11.14 -2.18
C THR A 66 16.53 -12.38 -2.32
N HIS A 67 16.10 -12.98 -1.20
CA HIS A 67 15.23 -14.14 -1.14
C HIS A 67 14.05 -13.81 -0.20
N ILE A 68 12.92 -13.46 -0.79
CA ILE A 68 11.72 -13.05 -0.06
C ILE A 68 10.68 -14.17 -0.16
N VAL A 69 10.15 -14.58 1.00
CA VAL A 69 8.98 -15.46 1.08
C VAL A 69 7.79 -14.65 1.55
N SER A 70 6.66 -14.77 0.86
CA SER A 70 5.39 -14.15 1.26
C SER A 70 4.45 -15.18 1.88
N LEU A 71 3.81 -14.80 2.99
CA LEU A 71 2.84 -15.63 3.70
C LEU A 71 1.39 -15.14 3.50
N ALA A 72 1.18 -14.13 2.65
CA ALA A 72 -0.15 -13.61 2.36
C ALA A 72 -0.23 -12.96 0.97
N PRO A 73 -1.39 -13.03 0.28
CA PRO A 73 -1.57 -12.40 -1.03
C PRO A 73 -1.23 -10.90 -1.06
N ALA A 74 -1.63 -10.13 -0.05
CA ALA A 74 -1.31 -8.70 0.07
C ALA A 74 0.21 -8.45 0.02
N ASN A 75 0.99 -9.25 0.74
CA ASN A 75 2.45 -9.12 0.81
C ASN A 75 3.11 -9.42 -0.55
N THR A 76 2.57 -10.41 -1.25
CA THR A 76 2.99 -10.75 -2.62
C THR A 76 2.69 -9.59 -3.56
N GLU A 77 1.50 -9.00 -3.50
CA GLU A 77 1.12 -7.84 -4.30
C GLU A 77 2.03 -6.63 -4.03
N ILE A 78 2.36 -6.36 -2.77
CA ILE A 78 3.32 -5.31 -2.41
C ILE A 78 4.66 -5.57 -3.08
N ALA A 79 5.24 -6.77 -2.90
CA ALA A 79 6.56 -7.10 -3.43
C ALA A 79 6.64 -6.93 -4.95
N TYR A 80 5.62 -7.37 -5.68
CA TYR A 80 5.57 -7.21 -7.14
C TYR A 80 5.38 -5.74 -7.56
N ALA A 81 4.48 -5.02 -6.92
CA ALA A 81 4.16 -3.64 -7.27
C ALA A 81 5.36 -2.69 -7.11
N ILE A 82 6.19 -2.91 -6.09
CA ILE A 82 7.39 -2.10 -5.84
C ILE A 82 8.60 -2.53 -6.69
N GLY A 83 8.47 -3.59 -7.50
CA GLY A 83 9.54 -4.09 -8.34
C GLY A 83 10.46 -5.14 -7.68
N ALA A 84 10.08 -5.70 -6.53
CA ALA A 84 10.80 -6.78 -5.85
C ALA A 84 10.37 -8.19 -6.30
N GLY A 85 9.54 -8.32 -7.33
CA GLY A 85 9.00 -9.62 -7.80
C GLY A 85 10.08 -10.64 -8.16
N SER A 86 11.21 -10.23 -8.74
CA SER A 86 12.35 -11.11 -9.05
C SER A 86 13.08 -11.66 -7.81
N LYS A 87 12.84 -11.10 -6.63
CA LYS A 87 13.40 -11.54 -5.34
C LYS A 87 12.46 -12.50 -4.61
N MET A 88 11.22 -12.66 -5.09
CA MET A 88 10.25 -13.58 -4.53
C MET A 88 10.63 -15.03 -4.87
N VAL A 89 10.87 -15.87 -3.85
CA VAL A 89 11.25 -17.28 -4.02
C VAL A 89 10.11 -18.24 -3.73
N ALA A 90 9.11 -17.83 -2.93
CA ALA A 90 7.91 -18.62 -2.69
C ALA A 90 6.77 -17.74 -2.14
N GLY A 91 5.54 -18.25 -2.24
CA GLY A 91 4.34 -17.61 -1.75
C GLY A 91 3.24 -18.60 -1.40
N THR A 92 2.04 -18.11 -1.05
CA THR A 92 0.90 -18.96 -0.67
C THR A 92 0.14 -19.50 -1.88
N SER A 93 -0.72 -20.50 -1.65
CA SER A 93 -1.63 -21.02 -2.68
C SER A 93 -2.71 -20.01 -3.11
N TYR A 94 -2.89 -18.93 -2.35
CA TYR A 94 -3.85 -17.87 -2.62
C TYR A 94 -3.25 -16.66 -3.35
N ASP A 95 -1.95 -16.66 -3.66
CA ASP A 95 -1.30 -15.59 -4.39
C ASP A 95 -1.70 -15.67 -5.87
N ASP A 96 -2.63 -14.82 -6.26
CA ASP A 96 -3.28 -14.80 -7.56
C ASP A 96 -3.01 -13.53 -8.38
N TYR A 97 -2.41 -12.52 -7.75
CA TYR A 97 -2.08 -11.23 -8.37
C TYR A 97 -0.67 -10.76 -7.98
N PRO A 98 0.08 -10.17 -8.95
CA PRO A 98 -0.21 -10.18 -10.38
C PRO A 98 -0.17 -11.61 -10.97
N ALA A 99 -0.46 -11.74 -12.26
CA ALA A 99 -0.52 -13.07 -12.90
C ALA A 99 0.76 -13.90 -12.70
N GLU A 100 1.92 -13.25 -12.67
CA GLU A 100 3.23 -13.83 -12.45
C GLU A 100 3.38 -14.50 -11.08
N ALA A 101 2.67 -14.00 -10.06
CA ALA A 101 2.70 -14.56 -8.71
C ALA A 101 2.14 -15.99 -8.63
N LYS A 102 1.27 -16.36 -9.59
CA LYS A 102 0.73 -17.72 -9.69
C LYS A 102 1.81 -18.77 -9.92
N ALA A 103 2.91 -18.39 -10.57
CA ALA A 103 4.03 -19.27 -10.87
C ALA A 103 4.98 -19.49 -9.68
N LEU A 104 4.86 -18.72 -8.60
CA LEU A 104 5.69 -18.89 -7.41
C LEU A 104 5.50 -20.29 -6.81
N PRO A 105 6.58 -20.93 -6.33
CA PRO A 105 6.49 -22.12 -5.51
C PRO A 105 5.58 -21.89 -4.31
N LYS A 106 4.70 -22.86 -3.99
CA LYS A 106 3.69 -22.69 -2.93
C LYS A 106 4.13 -23.31 -1.63
N ILE A 107 4.08 -22.51 -0.53
CA ILE A 107 4.49 -22.93 0.81
C ILE A 107 3.31 -23.38 1.69
N GLY A 108 2.13 -23.48 1.15
CA GLY A 108 0.88 -23.80 1.86
C GLY A 108 -0.18 -22.73 1.65
N ASP A 109 -1.25 -22.77 2.44
CA ASP A 109 -2.27 -21.73 2.47
C ASP A 109 -1.92 -20.60 3.44
N PHE A 110 -2.78 -19.58 3.51
CA PHE A 110 -2.60 -18.40 4.38
C PHE A 110 -2.62 -18.75 5.88
N ALA A 111 -3.47 -19.69 6.29
CA ALA A 111 -3.66 -20.04 7.71
C ALA A 111 -2.61 -21.06 8.19
N ASN A 112 -2.14 -21.93 7.30
CA ASN A 112 -1.26 -23.06 7.63
C ASN A 112 -0.06 -23.16 6.68
N PRO A 113 0.84 -22.17 6.63
CA PRO A 113 2.06 -22.26 5.84
C PRO A 113 3.00 -23.33 6.40
N ASN A 114 3.70 -24.05 5.52
CA ASN A 114 4.64 -25.11 5.90
C ASN A 114 6.01 -24.50 6.23
N VAL A 115 6.37 -24.53 7.52
CA VAL A 115 7.63 -23.94 8.04
C VAL A 115 8.87 -24.58 7.44
N GLU A 116 8.89 -25.92 7.26
CA GLU A 116 10.05 -26.63 6.70
C GLU A 116 10.26 -26.23 5.25
N LYS A 117 9.16 -26.07 4.51
CA LYS A 117 9.18 -25.61 3.13
C LYS A 117 9.65 -24.15 3.03
N ILE A 118 9.20 -23.27 3.93
CA ILE A 118 9.70 -21.89 4.03
C ILE A 118 11.22 -21.91 4.24
N ALA A 119 11.70 -22.68 5.23
CA ALA A 119 13.13 -22.79 5.56
C ALA A 119 13.96 -23.32 4.37
N SER A 120 13.42 -24.22 3.57
CA SER A 120 14.13 -24.80 2.42
C SER A 120 14.49 -23.77 1.34
N TYR A 121 13.81 -22.62 1.27
CA TYR A 121 14.13 -21.53 0.36
C TYR A 121 15.20 -20.58 0.93
N SER A 122 15.66 -20.79 2.18
CA SER A 122 16.67 -19.94 2.83
C SER A 122 16.36 -18.44 2.69
N PRO A 123 15.15 -17.99 3.10
CA PRO A 123 14.78 -16.59 2.94
C PRO A 123 15.62 -15.70 3.84
N ASP A 124 16.03 -14.53 3.31
CA ASP A 124 16.61 -13.45 4.10
C ASP A 124 15.54 -12.48 4.60
N LEU A 125 14.32 -12.56 4.05
CA LEU A 125 13.14 -11.84 4.54
C LEU A 125 11.87 -12.68 4.36
N VAL A 126 11.06 -12.75 5.40
CA VAL A 126 9.70 -13.31 5.36
C VAL A 126 8.69 -12.21 5.62
N LEU A 127 7.73 -12.02 4.70
CA LEU A 127 6.62 -11.09 4.87
C LEU A 127 5.41 -11.86 5.42
N ALA A 128 5.09 -11.65 6.70
CA ALA A 128 3.99 -12.30 7.41
C ALA A 128 2.80 -11.35 7.54
N ALA A 129 1.59 -11.88 7.75
CA ALA A 129 0.45 -11.11 8.20
C ALA A 129 0.37 -11.11 9.73
N GLY A 130 -0.25 -10.07 10.31
CA GLY A 130 -0.54 -10.04 11.75
C GLY A 130 -1.66 -11.01 12.17
N GLY A 131 -1.92 -11.08 13.46
CA GLY A 131 -3.01 -11.84 14.04
C GLY A 131 -2.88 -13.35 13.86
N ILE A 132 -3.55 -13.93 12.87
CA ILE A 132 -3.58 -15.40 12.66
C ILE A 132 -2.19 -16.01 12.48
N GLN A 133 -1.20 -15.26 12.04
CA GLN A 133 0.17 -15.74 11.82
C GLN A 133 1.16 -15.43 12.96
N ASP A 134 0.74 -14.83 14.08
CA ASP A 134 1.63 -14.44 15.18
C ASP A 134 2.42 -15.63 15.78
N SER A 135 1.77 -16.78 15.95
CA SER A 135 2.43 -17.99 16.43
C SER A 135 3.44 -18.54 15.42
N LEU A 136 3.13 -18.45 14.14
CA LEU A 136 4.01 -18.83 13.05
C LEU A 136 5.23 -17.90 12.98
N ARG A 137 5.02 -16.58 13.10
CA ARG A 137 6.10 -15.59 13.20
C ARG A 137 7.10 -15.97 14.26
N THR A 138 6.65 -16.18 15.52
CA THR A 138 7.52 -16.55 16.64
C THR A 138 8.34 -17.82 16.32
N LYS A 139 7.74 -18.80 15.65
CA LYS A 139 8.43 -20.02 15.23
C LYS A 139 9.51 -19.75 14.17
N LEU A 140 9.20 -18.93 13.17
CA LEU A 140 10.17 -18.56 12.11
C LEU A 140 11.36 -17.79 12.67
N GLU A 141 11.09 -16.81 13.54
CA GLU A 141 12.12 -16.04 14.25
C GLU A 141 13.02 -16.95 15.12
N SER A 142 12.45 -17.95 15.81
CA SER A 142 13.23 -18.94 16.60
C SER A 142 14.15 -19.81 15.75
N LEU A 143 13.87 -19.92 14.44
CA LEU A 143 14.71 -20.59 13.45
C LEU A 143 15.72 -19.65 12.78
N GLY A 144 15.83 -18.40 13.26
CA GLY A 144 16.78 -17.40 12.76
C GLY A 144 16.35 -16.68 11.48
N MET A 145 15.08 -16.76 11.09
CA MET A 145 14.56 -16.02 9.92
C MET A 145 14.16 -14.61 10.33
N THR A 146 14.44 -13.64 9.48
CA THR A 146 13.96 -12.27 9.66
C THR A 146 12.53 -12.17 9.16
N VAL A 147 11.60 -11.77 10.02
CA VAL A 147 10.18 -11.64 9.70
C VAL A 147 9.77 -10.16 9.78
N TYR A 148 9.05 -9.66 8.78
CA TYR A 148 8.38 -8.37 8.77
C TYR A 148 6.87 -8.60 8.76
N VAL A 149 6.17 -8.03 9.74
CA VAL A 149 4.70 -8.15 9.85
C VAL A 149 4.03 -7.03 9.06
N VAL A 150 3.12 -7.41 8.18
CA VAL A 150 2.21 -6.54 7.43
C VAL A 150 0.83 -6.63 8.05
N ASP A 151 0.45 -5.61 8.81
CA ASP A 151 -0.85 -5.52 9.50
C ASP A 151 -1.24 -4.05 9.75
N PRO A 152 -1.24 -3.21 8.71
CA PRO A 152 -1.57 -1.80 8.87
C PRO A 152 -3.03 -1.63 9.29
N THR A 153 -3.28 -0.67 10.16
CA THR A 153 -4.63 -0.36 10.68
C THR A 153 -5.27 0.86 10.03
N THR A 154 -4.53 1.56 9.16
CA THR A 154 -4.97 2.74 8.42
C THR A 154 -4.49 2.68 6.98
N TYR A 155 -5.08 3.49 6.11
CA TYR A 155 -4.64 3.65 4.72
C TYR A 155 -3.21 4.21 4.65
N ASP A 156 -2.90 5.24 5.43
CA ASP A 156 -1.54 5.80 5.52
C ASP A 156 -0.55 4.78 6.09
N GLY A 157 -1.00 3.94 7.03
CA GLY A 157 -0.22 2.80 7.53
C GLY A 157 0.16 1.83 6.42
N ALA A 158 -0.77 1.51 5.51
CA ALA A 158 -0.48 0.65 4.37
C ALA A 158 0.56 1.28 3.42
N ILE A 159 0.52 2.60 3.21
CA ILE A 159 1.54 3.34 2.46
C ILE A 159 2.91 3.19 3.15
N ALA A 160 3.00 3.44 4.46
CA ALA A 160 4.23 3.32 5.21
C ALA A 160 4.80 1.88 5.19
N THR A 161 3.94 0.87 5.27
CA THR A 161 4.31 -0.55 5.12
C THR A 161 4.96 -0.82 3.76
N ILE A 162 4.39 -0.31 2.66
CA ILE A 162 4.93 -0.44 1.30
C ILE A 162 6.34 0.19 1.22
N GLU A 163 6.52 1.39 1.78
CA GLU A 163 7.83 2.07 1.80
C GLU A 163 8.86 1.28 2.62
N ASN A 164 8.46 0.71 3.77
CA ASN A 164 9.34 -0.10 4.61
C ASN A 164 9.76 -1.39 3.91
N VAL A 165 8.83 -2.10 3.26
CA VAL A 165 9.16 -3.28 2.44
C VAL A 165 10.09 -2.89 1.29
N GLY A 166 9.90 -1.72 0.68
CA GLY A 166 10.80 -1.16 -0.34
C GLY A 166 12.23 -0.98 0.15
N LYS A 167 12.41 -0.41 1.36
CA LYS A 167 13.73 -0.27 2.01
C LYS A 167 14.37 -1.64 2.25
N LEU A 168 13.63 -2.57 2.88
CA LEU A 168 14.13 -3.93 3.16
C LEU A 168 14.50 -4.69 1.88
N ALA A 169 13.76 -4.48 0.80
CA ALA A 169 14.01 -5.09 -0.49
C ALA A 169 15.03 -4.32 -1.37
N GLY A 170 15.46 -3.10 -0.97
CA GLY A 170 16.38 -2.26 -1.75
C GLY A 170 15.78 -1.82 -3.09
N VAL A 171 14.49 -1.47 -3.10
CA VAL A 171 13.73 -0.99 -4.26
C VAL A 171 12.92 0.26 -3.89
N GLU A 172 13.52 1.17 -3.13
CA GLU A 172 12.88 2.35 -2.56
C GLU A 172 12.18 3.21 -3.61
N SER A 173 12.77 3.38 -4.78
CA SER A 173 12.16 4.18 -5.86
C SER A 173 10.85 3.57 -6.36
N GLY A 174 10.76 2.25 -6.43
CA GLY A 174 9.54 1.53 -6.77
C GLY A 174 8.47 1.70 -5.69
N ALA A 175 8.87 1.59 -4.43
CA ALA A 175 7.98 1.79 -3.28
C ALA A 175 7.44 3.23 -3.22
N THR A 176 8.30 4.24 -3.40
CA THR A 176 7.89 5.65 -3.47
C THR A 176 6.89 5.88 -4.60
N ALA A 177 7.12 5.32 -5.78
CA ALA A 177 6.18 5.49 -6.90
C ALA A 177 4.79 4.87 -6.62
N VAL A 178 4.72 3.79 -5.84
CA VAL A 178 3.46 3.19 -5.38
C VAL A 178 2.82 4.05 -4.30
N ALA A 179 3.59 4.49 -3.31
CA ALA A 179 3.15 5.38 -2.23
C ALA A 179 2.55 6.68 -2.77
N ASP A 180 3.22 7.31 -3.75
CA ASP A 180 2.75 8.53 -4.40
C ASP A 180 1.39 8.33 -5.10
N LYS A 181 1.19 7.20 -5.78
CA LYS A 181 -0.10 6.87 -6.42
C LYS A 181 -1.21 6.69 -5.40
N MET A 182 -0.93 6.01 -4.29
CA MET A 182 -1.92 5.81 -3.23
C MET A 182 -2.26 7.14 -2.56
N THR A 183 -1.27 7.98 -2.27
CA THR A 183 -1.47 9.32 -1.70
C THR A 183 -2.28 10.22 -2.65
N ALA A 184 -1.98 10.19 -3.95
CA ALA A 184 -2.74 10.95 -4.94
C ALA A 184 -4.21 10.51 -5.01
N ALA A 185 -4.48 9.20 -4.96
CA ALA A 185 -5.86 8.68 -4.93
C ALA A 185 -6.61 9.13 -3.66
N GLN A 186 -5.94 9.12 -2.51
CA GLN A 186 -6.51 9.61 -1.25
C GLN A 186 -6.86 11.11 -1.33
N GLN A 187 -5.94 11.93 -1.84
CA GLN A 187 -6.15 13.36 -2.02
C GLN A 187 -7.28 13.66 -3.01
N GLU A 188 -7.36 12.93 -4.11
CA GLU A 188 -8.44 13.05 -5.09
C GLU A 188 -9.80 12.72 -4.47
N VAL A 189 -9.89 11.62 -3.72
CA VAL A 189 -11.12 11.25 -3.02
C VAL A 189 -11.51 12.32 -1.99
N GLN A 190 -10.58 12.75 -1.15
CA GLN A 190 -10.84 13.79 -0.13
C GLN A 190 -11.30 15.11 -0.77
N ALA A 191 -10.73 15.50 -1.90
CA ALA A 191 -11.13 16.71 -2.63
C ALA A 191 -12.57 16.61 -3.17
N LYS A 192 -13.04 15.39 -3.51
CA LYS A 192 -14.39 15.17 -4.05
C LYS A 192 -15.46 15.08 -2.97
N VAL A 193 -15.15 14.46 -1.84
CA VAL A 193 -16.14 14.13 -0.83
C VAL A 193 -15.96 14.86 0.51
N GLY A 194 -14.85 15.58 0.70
CA GLY A 194 -14.49 16.16 2.00
C GLY A 194 -15.48 17.18 2.56
N ASP A 195 -16.17 17.91 1.70
CA ASP A 195 -17.18 18.90 2.09
C ASP A 195 -18.61 18.33 2.10
N LEU A 196 -18.80 17.05 1.71
CA LEU A 196 -20.11 16.41 1.70
C LEU A 196 -20.50 15.93 3.10
N PRO A 197 -21.81 15.92 3.44
CA PRO A 197 -22.28 15.28 4.66
C PRO A 197 -21.91 13.80 4.66
N LYS A 198 -21.40 13.29 5.77
CA LYS A 198 -21.07 11.86 5.88
C LYS A 198 -22.33 11.00 5.75
N ALA A 199 -22.27 9.99 4.89
CA ALA A 199 -23.34 9.02 4.73
C ALA A 199 -23.15 7.84 5.71
N THR A 200 -24.17 7.50 6.49
CA THR A 200 -24.13 6.31 7.35
C THR A 200 -23.96 5.06 6.49
N THR A 201 -22.85 4.34 6.71
CA THR A 201 -22.40 3.24 5.85
C THR A 201 -22.20 1.97 6.67
N PHE A 202 -22.71 0.85 6.17
CA PHE A 202 -22.41 -0.48 6.71
C PHE A 202 -21.62 -1.28 5.67
N LEU A 203 -20.51 -1.87 6.10
CA LEU A 203 -19.72 -2.77 5.26
C LEU A 203 -19.77 -4.19 5.84
N GLU A 204 -20.29 -5.12 5.06
CA GLU A 204 -20.36 -6.54 5.37
C GLU A 204 -19.09 -7.24 4.90
N ILE A 205 -18.33 -7.80 5.85
CA ILE A 205 -17.16 -8.65 5.57
C ILE A 205 -17.57 -10.11 5.40
N TYR A 206 -18.58 -10.56 6.17
CA TYR A 206 -19.11 -11.92 6.10
C TYR A 206 -20.59 -11.91 6.44
N GLY A 207 -21.39 -12.66 5.69
CA GLY A 207 -22.84 -12.56 5.78
C GLY A 207 -23.49 -13.44 6.85
N LYS A 208 -22.83 -14.53 7.29
CA LYS A 208 -23.43 -15.48 8.25
C LYS A 208 -22.37 -16.25 9.04
N PRO A 209 -22.06 -15.85 10.31
CA PRO A 209 -22.65 -14.71 11.03
C PRO A 209 -22.34 -13.39 10.34
N LEU A 210 -23.21 -12.38 10.54
CA LEU A 210 -22.98 -11.05 10.00
C LEU A 210 -21.75 -10.44 10.69
N MET A 211 -20.72 -10.12 9.92
CA MET A 211 -19.49 -9.51 10.40
C MET A 211 -19.21 -8.22 9.63
N THR A 212 -18.56 -7.28 10.29
CA THR A 212 -18.25 -5.96 9.74
C THR A 212 -16.79 -5.54 10.05
N ALA A 213 -16.35 -4.46 9.43
CA ALA A 213 -15.10 -3.79 9.78
C ALA A 213 -15.35 -2.81 10.93
N GLY A 214 -14.79 -3.11 12.11
CA GLY A 214 -14.84 -2.27 13.29
C GLY A 214 -13.69 -1.28 13.39
N THR A 215 -13.55 -0.64 14.55
CA THR A 215 -12.46 0.30 14.82
C THR A 215 -11.09 -0.36 14.73
N GLY A 216 -10.05 0.43 14.37
CA GLY A 216 -8.68 -0.07 14.27
C GLY A 216 -8.45 -1.00 13.07
N THR A 217 -9.28 -0.90 12.03
CA THR A 217 -9.05 -1.54 10.73
C THR A 217 -8.84 -0.48 9.66
N PHE A 218 -7.97 -0.76 8.70
CA PHE A 218 -7.77 0.13 7.53
C PHE A 218 -9.05 0.30 6.71
N ILE A 219 -9.96 -0.68 6.73
CA ILE A 219 -11.27 -0.58 6.05
C ILE A 219 -12.14 0.50 6.71
N ASN A 220 -12.17 0.53 8.06
CA ASN A 220 -12.89 1.59 8.77
C ASN A 220 -12.31 2.97 8.46
N ASP A 221 -10.99 3.09 8.39
CA ASP A 221 -10.30 4.32 8.00
C ASP A 221 -10.66 4.74 6.57
N MET A 222 -10.63 3.81 5.62
CA MET A 222 -10.99 4.06 4.22
C MET A 222 -12.45 4.51 4.04
N ILE A 223 -13.39 3.93 4.79
CA ILE A 223 -14.79 4.40 4.80
C ILE A 223 -14.85 5.87 5.23
N GLY A 224 -14.09 6.23 6.27
CA GLY A 224 -13.99 7.62 6.76
C GLY A 224 -13.39 8.60 5.73
N ILE A 225 -12.32 8.19 5.05
CA ILE A 225 -11.68 8.96 3.96
C ILE A 225 -12.63 9.13 2.78
N ALA A 226 -13.42 8.09 2.47
CA ALA A 226 -14.41 8.08 1.39
C ALA A 226 -15.70 8.87 1.72
N GLY A 227 -15.75 9.58 2.87
CA GLY A 227 -16.90 10.39 3.27
C GLY A 227 -18.03 9.60 3.96
N GLY A 228 -17.77 8.36 4.38
CA GLY A 228 -18.72 7.54 5.12
C GLY A 228 -18.62 7.73 6.64
N ASP A 229 -19.71 7.40 7.34
CA ASP A 229 -19.77 7.18 8.76
C ASP A 229 -20.06 5.69 9.00
N ASN A 230 -19.00 4.95 9.39
CA ASN A 230 -19.07 3.50 9.50
C ASN A 230 -19.82 3.08 10.76
N ILE A 231 -21.09 2.67 10.63
CA ILE A 231 -21.87 2.16 11.77
C ILE A 231 -21.30 0.84 12.33
N GLY A 232 -20.52 0.09 11.55
CA GLY A 232 -19.81 -1.10 12.00
C GLY A 232 -18.79 -0.82 13.12
N ALA A 233 -18.28 0.40 13.21
CA ALA A 233 -17.32 0.82 14.23
C ALA A 233 -17.83 0.65 15.66
N GLN A 234 -19.13 0.76 15.90
CA GLN A 234 -19.74 0.57 17.23
C GLN A 234 -19.68 -0.87 17.76
N ALA A 235 -19.48 -1.86 16.89
CA ALA A 235 -19.40 -3.25 17.29
C ALA A 235 -18.07 -3.61 17.97
N GLY A 236 -17.08 -2.72 17.90
CA GLY A 236 -15.79 -2.92 18.56
C GLY A 236 -14.60 -2.89 17.61
N LYS A 237 -13.48 -3.46 18.06
CA LYS A 237 -12.20 -3.45 17.34
C LYS A 237 -12.08 -4.65 16.39
N GLY A 238 -11.39 -4.47 15.27
CA GLY A 238 -11.10 -5.54 14.31
C GLY A 238 -12.31 -5.89 13.45
N PHE A 239 -12.62 -7.18 13.33
CA PHE A 239 -13.72 -7.70 12.50
C PHE A 239 -14.78 -8.40 13.36
N PRO A 240 -15.57 -7.65 14.12
CA PRO A 240 -16.56 -8.20 15.04
C PRO A 240 -17.81 -8.71 14.32
N ASN A 241 -18.56 -9.61 15.01
CA ASN A 241 -19.94 -9.90 14.65
C ASN A 241 -20.80 -8.65 14.88
N PHE A 242 -21.77 -8.43 13.99
CA PHE A 242 -22.73 -7.33 14.07
C PHE A 242 -24.16 -7.85 14.25
N SER A 243 -24.93 -7.21 15.14
CA SER A 243 -26.33 -7.58 15.33
C SER A 243 -27.18 -7.06 14.18
N THR A 244 -27.97 -7.95 13.57
CA THR A 244 -28.99 -7.58 12.58
C THR A 244 -30.04 -6.63 13.13
N GLU A 245 -30.40 -6.75 14.41
CA GLU A 245 -31.36 -5.85 15.06
C GLU A 245 -30.80 -4.43 15.19
N VAL A 246 -29.51 -4.33 15.54
CA VAL A 246 -28.82 -3.04 15.59
C VAL A 246 -28.69 -2.44 14.18
N LEU A 247 -28.35 -3.24 13.17
CA LEU A 247 -28.29 -2.79 11.78
C LEU A 247 -29.62 -2.20 11.31
N VAL A 248 -30.72 -2.89 11.57
CA VAL A 248 -32.09 -2.43 11.18
C VAL A 248 -32.46 -1.15 11.95
N LYS A 249 -32.07 -1.04 13.23
CA LYS A 249 -32.32 0.16 14.04
C LYS A 249 -31.53 1.37 13.56
N ASP A 250 -30.26 1.16 13.20
CA ASP A 250 -29.34 2.23 12.80
C ASP A 250 -29.55 2.67 11.34
N ASP A 251 -30.24 1.86 10.56
CA ASP A 251 -30.77 2.14 9.22
C ASP A 251 -29.75 2.85 8.29
N PRO A 252 -28.68 2.17 7.85
CA PRO A 252 -27.65 2.80 7.04
C PRO A 252 -28.18 3.30 5.69
N GLN A 253 -27.65 4.45 5.25
CA GLN A 253 -27.92 5.01 3.93
C GLN A 253 -27.24 4.23 2.81
N VAL A 254 -26.10 3.59 3.11
CA VAL A 254 -25.32 2.81 2.16
C VAL A 254 -24.96 1.44 2.77
N TYR A 255 -25.23 0.38 2.03
CA TYR A 255 -24.86 -0.98 2.38
C TYR A 255 -23.88 -1.53 1.34
N ILE A 256 -22.69 -1.91 1.77
CA ILE A 256 -21.64 -2.47 0.91
C ILE A 256 -21.32 -3.86 1.41
N ALA A 257 -21.39 -4.88 0.53
CA ALA A 257 -20.93 -6.21 0.81
C ALA A 257 -19.57 -6.44 0.13
N ASP A 258 -18.64 -7.01 0.87
CA ASP A 258 -17.42 -7.56 0.32
C ASP A 258 -17.76 -8.78 -0.56
N SER A 259 -17.14 -8.92 -1.74
CA SER A 259 -17.37 -10.07 -2.62
C SER A 259 -16.96 -11.40 -1.98
N GLY A 260 -15.99 -11.38 -1.05
CA GLY A 260 -15.59 -12.51 -0.21
C GLY A 260 -16.68 -12.95 0.79
N SER A 261 -17.62 -12.07 1.12
CA SER A 261 -18.77 -12.40 1.98
C SER A 261 -19.73 -13.42 1.35
N MET A 262 -19.60 -13.68 0.05
CA MET A 262 -20.51 -14.49 -0.77
C MET A 262 -21.95 -13.95 -0.85
N SER A 263 -22.18 -12.75 -0.37
CA SER A 263 -23.49 -12.08 -0.44
C SER A 263 -23.67 -11.36 -1.77
N LYS A 264 -24.89 -11.39 -2.30
CA LYS A 264 -25.26 -10.65 -3.51
C LYS A 264 -26.28 -9.57 -3.15
N PRO A 265 -26.36 -8.45 -3.88
CA PRO A 265 -27.33 -7.40 -3.59
C PRO A 265 -28.78 -7.91 -3.51
N GLY A 266 -29.13 -8.88 -4.36
CA GLY A 266 -30.47 -9.52 -4.33
C GLY A 266 -30.73 -10.30 -3.04
N ASP A 267 -29.73 -11.04 -2.55
CA ASP A 267 -29.83 -11.83 -1.32
C ASP A 267 -29.92 -10.91 -0.10
N ILE A 268 -29.16 -9.81 -0.09
CA ILE A 268 -29.21 -8.81 0.99
C ILE A 268 -30.61 -8.23 1.12
N LYS A 269 -31.21 -7.82 0.03
CA LYS A 269 -32.56 -7.23 -0.01
C LYS A 269 -33.68 -8.18 0.53
N THR A 270 -33.45 -9.48 0.46
CA THR A 270 -34.42 -10.50 0.89
C THR A 270 -34.21 -11.00 2.32
N ARG A 271 -33.16 -10.55 3.01
CA ARG A 271 -32.94 -10.91 4.42
C ARG A 271 -34.04 -10.33 5.31
N ALA A 272 -34.41 -11.08 6.35
CA ALA A 272 -35.43 -10.64 7.31
C ALA A 272 -35.08 -9.27 7.91
N GLY A 273 -35.99 -8.31 7.79
CA GLY A 273 -35.83 -6.94 8.29
C GLY A 273 -35.03 -5.99 7.37
N PHE A 274 -34.38 -6.48 6.30
CA PHE A 274 -33.55 -5.63 5.45
C PHE A 274 -34.34 -4.89 4.36
N ALA A 275 -35.52 -5.37 4.00
CA ALA A 275 -36.36 -4.71 2.99
C ALA A 275 -36.74 -3.26 3.35
N ASP A 276 -36.73 -2.95 4.65
CA ASP A 276 -37.08 -1.62 5.16
C ASP A 276 -35.89 -0.68 5.34
N LEU A 277 -34.64 -1.17 5.18
CA LEU A 277 -33.43 -0.33 5.25
C LEU A 277 -33.46 0.77 4.19
N THR A 278 -33.06 1.97 4.56
CA THR A 278 -32.89 3.12 3.66
C THR A 278 -32.01 2.75 2.47
N ALA A 279 -30.85 2.11 2.70
CA ALA A 279 -29.97 1.64 1.63
C ALA A 279 -30.68 0.71 0.62
N VAL A 280 -31.61 -0.13 1.07
CA VAL A 280 -32.36 -1.06 0.20
C VAL A 280 -33.44 -0.32 -0.59
N LYS A 281 -34.18 0.58 0.05
CA LYS A 281 -35.25 1.38 -0.58
C LYS A 281 -34.68 2.32 -1.65
N ASP A 282 -33.56 2.94 -1.37
CA ASP A 282 -32.93 3.91 -2.25
C ASP A 282 -32.01 3.25 -3.31
N GLY A 283 -31.80 1.93 -3.20
CA GLY A 283 -30.98 1.18 -4.17
C GLY A 283 -29.48 1.28 -3.93
N HIS A 284 -29.03 1.79 -2.78
CA HIS A 284 -27.63 1.95 -2.39
C HIS A 284 -27.07 0.68 -1.72
N VAL A 285 -27.29 -0.47 -2.37
CA VAL A 285 -26.74 -1.77 -1.97
C VAL A 285 -25.73 -2.20 -3.02
N TYR A 286 -24.47 -2.26 -2.64
CA TYR A 286 -23.35 -2.52 -3.54
C TYR A 286 -22.58 -3.77 -3.14
N VAL A 287 -21.79 -4.30 -4.06
CA VAL A 287 -20.73 -5.28 -3.79
C VAL A 287 -19.41 -4.69 -4.23
N ILE A 288 -18.43 -4.70 -3.33
CA ILE A 288 -17.05 -4.31 -3.63
C ILE A 288 -16.18 -5.56 -3.77
N GLU A 289 -15.20 -5.51 -4.67
CA GLU A 289 -14.27 -6.62 -4.88
C GLU A 289 -13.37 -6.84 -3.66
N ASP A 290 -13.35 -8.06 -3.12
CA ASP A 290 -12.55 -8.47 -1.95
C ASP A 290 -11.09 -8.05 -2.07
N SER A 291 -10.49 -8.34 -3.20
CA SER A 291 -9.05 -8.13 -3.41
C SER A 291 -8.60 -6.67 -3.39
N ILE A 292 -9.50 -5.68 -3.55
CA ILE A 292 -9.18 -4.25 -3.46
C ILE A 292 -9.57 -3.61 -2.13
N ILE A 293 -10.31 -4.34 -1.27
CA ILE A 293 -10.76 -3.79 0.03
C ILE A 293 -10.25 -4.59 1.23
N ALA A 294 -9.99 -5.89 1.10
CA ALA A 294 -9.59 -6.75 2.21
C ALA A 294 -8.07 -7.05 2.23
N ARG A 295 -7.32 -6.69 1.20
CA ARG A 295 -5.87 -6.88 1.11
C ARG A 295 -5.14 -5.57 1.36
N PRO A 296 -4.43 -5.39 2.49
CA PRO A 296 -3.71 -4.15 2.78
C PRO A 296 -2.46 -4.00 1.90
N GLY A 297 -2.66 -3.47 0.70
CA GLY A 297 -1.63 -3.35 -0.33
C GLY A 297 -1.92 -2.25 -1.35
N PRO A 298 -1.18 -2.23 -2.47
CA PRO A 298 -1.24 -1.14 -3.46
C PRO A 298 -2.62 -0.89 -4.07
N ARG A 299 -3.45 -1.94 -4.16
CA ARG A 299 -4.80 -1.84 -4.74
C ARG A 299 -5.84 -1.21 -3.82
N LEU A 300 -5.49 -0.90 -2.55
CA LEU A 300 -6.35 -0.08 -1.70
C LEU A 300 -6.67 1.29 -2.31
N ALA A 301 -5.81 1.81 -3.20
CA ALA A 301 -6.11 3.02 -3.96
C ALA A 301 -7.38 2.86 -4.84
N GLU A 302 -7.50 1.71 -5.52
CA GLU A 302 -8.69 1.37 -6.32
C GLU A 302 -9.91 1.17 -5.42
N GLY A 303 -9.72 0.47 -4.29
CA GLY A 303 -10.75 0.24 -3.29
C GLY A 303 -11.28 1.54 -2.68
N LEU A 304 -10.40 2.51 -2.40
CA LEU A 304 -10.78 3.81 -1.85
C LEU A 304 -11.63 4.63 -2.85
N VAL A 305 -11.24 4.65 -4.11
CA VAL A 305 -12.00 5.32 -5.18
C VAL A 305 -13.37 4.65 -5.36
N ALA A 306 -13.43 3.31 -5.34
CA ALA A 306 -14.67 2.56 -5.43
C ALA A 306 -15.60 2.85 -4.24
N LEU A 307 -15.08 2.85 -3.01
CA LEU A 307 -15.85 3.21 -1.81
C LEU A 307 -16.45 4.60 -1.92
N ALA A 308 -15.65 5.60 -2.33
CA ALA A 308 -16.13 6.98 -2.49
C ALA A 308 -17.26 7.07 -3.51
N GLY A 309 -17.16 6.35 -4.64
CA GLY A 309 -18.21 6.30 -5.65
C GLY A 309 -19.50 5.56 -5.20
N MET A 310 -19.38 4.60 -4.29
CA MET A 310 -20.53 3.89 -3.70
C MET A 310 -21.21 4.71 -2.59
N ILE A 311 -20.40 5.43 -1.79
CA ILE A 311 -20.88 6.23 -0.67
C ILE A 311 -21.47 7.56 -1.17
N HIS A 312 -20.87 8.16 -2.19
CA HIS A 312 -21.25 9.44 -2.80
C HIS A 312 -21.35 9.33 -4.32
N PRO A 313 -22.36 8.61 -4.86
CA PRO A 313 -22.50 8.42 -6.30
C PRO A 313 -22.68 9.74 -7.07
N GLU A 314 -23.23 10.78 -6.45
CA GLU A 314 -23.38 12.12 -7.02
C GLU A 314 -22.01 12.80 -7.28
N ALA A 315 -21.05 12.60 -6.39
CA ALA A 315 -19.69 13.15 -6.55
C ALA A 315 -18.90 12.43 -7.67
N ALA A 316 -19.22 11.15 -7.92
CA ALA A 316 -18.62 10.38 -9.00
C ALA A 316 -19.20 10.75 -10.38
N ALA A 317 -20.46 11.20 -10.44
CA ALA A 317 -21.17 11.58 -11.67
C ALA A 317 -20.84 13.01 -12.16
N ALA A 318 -20.18 13.83 -11.36
CA ALA A 318 -19.86 15.23 -11.66
C ALA A 318 -18.56 15.43 -12.48
N GLN A 319 -18.11 14.40 -13.24
CA GLN A 319 -16.93 14.45 -14.12
C GLN A 319 -17.29 14.73 -15.57
#